data_a5385428fe9a917106ec146d117f83be
#
_entry.id   a5385428fe9a917106ec146d117f83be
#
_cell.length_a   1.000
_cell.length_b   1.000
_cell.length_c   1.000
_cell.angle_alpha   90.00
_cell.angle_beta   90.00
_cell.angle_gamma   90.00
#
_symmetry.space_group_name_H-M   'P 1'
#
loop_
_entity.id
_entity.type
_entity.pdbx_description
1 polymer ?
#
loop_
_entity_poly.entity_id
_entity_poly.type
_entity_poly.pdbx_seq_one_letter_code
_entity_poly.pdbx_strand_id
1 'polypeptide(L)'
;MTRFVAAITILLLCSVHLAAQKYSNEFLSIGLGARALGMGGACASGVNDATAGYWNPAALPGLTATDRLLAGAMHAEWFAGIGKYDYLGAAGRIDDAGRSLGISLIRFGIDNIPNTLSLYEEDGTVNYDNIVEFSAADYALLLSFGQPLAVQKGELTIGGNVKIIHRSIGSFAQSWGFGLDAAARYETGNWRFALVGRDLTTTFNAWTFGLTESEARTLELTNNELPINSVEITRPTLIIGAGWKREWENTNSLEVEGNVFVTTDGPRNTLISGDPLSMSPAVGLEYGFRKKVYVRAGAGNFQEEVDFDRTQLSFRPSMGVGLQIGSVRVDYAFTDIGRVREERYSHVVSLHADLSIKPRKQD
;
A
#
# COMPACT_ATOMS: atom_id res chain seq x y z
N MET A 1 36.53 -7.57 0.73
CA MET A 1 35.81 -6.26 0.74
C MET A 1 35.87 -5.54 -0.61
N THR A 2 37.00 -5.39 -1.27
CA THR A 2 37.12 -4.66 -2.56
C THR A 2 36.27 -5.22 -3.72
N ARG A 3 36.07 -6.53 -3.84
CA ARG A 3 35.23 -7.14 -4.90
C ARG A 3 33.72 -6.94 -4.67
N PHE A 4 33.28 -6.82 -3.42
CA PHE A 4 31.88 -6.55 -3.06
C PHE A 4 31.51 -5.07 -3.31
N VAL A 5 32.42 -4.15 -3.02
CA VAL A 5 32.24 -2.71 -3.31
C VAL A 5 32.21 -2.46 -4.82
N ALA A 6 33.09 -3.14 -5.60
CA ALA A 6 33.07 -3.03 -7.06
C ALA A 6 31.79 -3.57 -7.69
N ALA A 7 31.20 -4.66 -7.18
CA ALA A 7 29.92 -5.19 -7.67
C ALA A 7 28.75 -4.23 -7.38
N ILE A 8 28.72 -3.58 -6.22
CA ILE A 8 27.71 -2.58 -5.86
C ILE A 8 27.87 -1.32 -6.72
N THR A 9 29.11 -0.91 -7.03
CA THR A 9 29.38 0.25 -7.88
C THR A 9 28.97 0.00 -9.34
N ILE A 10 29.16 -1.23 -9.85
CA ILE A 10 28.71 -1.61 -11.20
C ILE A 10 27.18 -1.69 -11.28
N LEU A 11 26.49 -2.15 -10.23
CA LEU A 11 25.02 -2.15 -10.16
C LEU A 11 24.43 -0.70 -10.16
N LEU A 12 25.15 0.24 -9.56
CA LEU A 12 24.76 1.65 -9.51
C LEU A 12 25.04 2.42 -10.83
N LEU A 13 25.96 1.92 -11.68
CA LEU A 13 26.31 2.56 -12.94
C LEU A 13 25.48 2.09 -14.13
N CYS A 14 24.66 1.04 -14.01
CA CYS A 14 23.72 0.60 -15.02
C CYS A 14 22.36 1.32 -14.94
N SER A 15 22.32 2.59 -14.56
CA SER A 15 21.14 3.44 -14.74
C SER A 15 20.98 3.80 -16.23
N VAL A 16 20.48 2.83 -17.00
CA VAL A 16 19.91 3.10 -18.31
C VAL A 16 18.81 4.14 -18.09
N HIS A 17 18.88 5.26 -18.79
CA HIS A 17 17.80 6.26 -18.82
C HIS A 17 16.64 5.68 -19.63
N LEU A 18 15.95 4.70 -19.07
CA LEU A 18 14.63 4.32 -19.50
C LEU A 18 13.72 5.47 -19.08
N ALA A 19 13.04 6.10 -20.03
CA ALA A 19 11.95 7.01 -19.74
C ALA A 19 10.85 6.18 -19.07
N ALA A 20 11.02 5.90 -17.78
CA ALA A 20 10.06 5.16 -16.98
C ALA A 20 8.85 6.04 -16.78
N GLN A 21 7.68 5.48 -17.02
CA GLN A 21 6.43 6.17 -16.71
C GLN A 21 6.41 6.48 -15.22
N LYS A 22 6.29 7.74 -14.88
CA LYS A 22 6.16 8.21 -13.51
C LYS A 22 4.81 7.73 -12.97
N TYR A 23 4.75 7.29 -11.70
CA TYR A 23 3.51 6.83 -11.05
C TYR A 23 2.99 5.44 -11.47
N SER A 24 3.87 4.50 -11.80
CA SER A 24 3.46 3.09 -11.94
C SER A 24 3.09 2.47 -10.58
N ASN A 25 2.06 1.61 -10.55
CA ASN A 25 1.56 0.90 -9.36
C ASN A 25 1.10 1.79 -8.19
N GLU A 26 0.59 3.00 -8.47
CA GLU A 26 0.15 3.94 -7.43
C GLU A 26 -0.96 3.41 -6.53
N PHE A 27 -1.73 2.40 -6.95
CA PHE A 27 -2.70 1.73 -6.08
C PHE A 27 -2.06 1.10 -4.83
N LEU A 28 -0.75 0.75 -4.89
CA LEU A 28 0.03 0.30 -3.73
C LEU A 28 0.56 1.45 -2.86
N SER A 29 0.43 2.70 -3.27
CA SER A 29 0.85 3.88 -2.49
C SER A 29 -0.27 4.42 -1.59
N ILE A 30 -1.50 3.96 -1.78
CA ILE A 30 -2.70 4.41 -1.07
C ILE A 30 -2.61 4.17 0.44
N GLY A 31 -2.08 3.02 0.84
CA GLY A 31 -2.08 2.53 2.22
C GLY A 31 -3.20 1.53 2.49
N LEU A 32 -2.98 0.65 3.47
CA LEU A 32 -3.90 -0.41 3.86
C LEU A 32 -4.24 -0.36 5.35
N GLY A 33 -5.48 -0.71 5.65
CA GLY A 33 -5.98 -0.84 7.01
C GLY A 33 -6.48 0.46 7.61
N ALA A 34 -7.71 0.41 8.16
CA ALA A 34 -8.35 1.58 8.78
C ALA A 34 -7.53 2.14 9.95
N ARG A 35 -6.79 1.27 10.70
CA ARG A 35 -5.87 1.74 11.74
C ARG A 35 -4.79 2.66 11.16
N ALA A 36 -4.07 2.20 10.15
CA ALA A 36 -2.96 2.94 9.56
C ALA A 36 -3.44 4.23 8.88
N LEU A 37 -4.54 4.15 8.13
CA LEU A 37 -5.12 5.30 7.45
C LEU A 37 -5.68 6.33 8.45
N GLY A 38 -6.26 5.88 9.58
CA GLY A 38 -6.68 6.76 10.67
C GLY A 38 -5.51 7.45 11.40
N MET A 39 -4.29 6.94 11.24
CA MET A 39 -3.03 7.54 11.72
C MET A 39 -2.27 8.31 10.63
N GLY A 40 -2.93 8.71 9.53
CA GLY A 40 -2.30 9.47 8.43
C GLY A 40 -1.30 8.67 7.61
N GLY A 41 -1.28 7.34 7.69
CA GLY A 41 -0.30 6.46 7.06
C GLY A 41 0.99 6.27 7.88
N ALA A 42 1.07 6.83 9.09
CA ALA A 42 2.19 6.61 10.01
C ALA A 42 2.01 5.27 10.75
N CYS A 43 2.57 4.19 10.21
CA CYS A 43 2.34 2.82 10.70
C CYS A 43 3.52 1.86 10.50
N ALA A 44 4.63 2.29 9.89
CA ALA A 44 5.70 1.38 9.50
C ALA A 44 6.42 0.72 10.69
N SER A 45 6.57 1.43 11.82
CA SER A 45 7.18 0.89 13.03
C SER A 45 6.18 0.24 13.97
N GLY A 46 4.94 0.74 13.98
CA GLY A 46 3.87 0.38 14.90
C GLY A 46 2.81 -0.55 14.37
N VAL A 47 2.94 -1.08 13.16
CA VAL A 47 1.97 -2.03 12.61
C VAL A 47 1.78 -3.22 13.55
N ASN A 48 0.52 -3.56 13.84
CA ASN A 48 0.16 -4.56 14.84
C ASN A 48 -1.02 -5.46 14.41
N ASP A 49 -1.19 -5.65 13.12
CA ASP A 49 -2.26 -6.44 12.52
C ASP A 49 -1.82 -7.14 11.22
N ALA A 50 -2.74 -7.80 10.54
CA ALA A 50 -2.47 -8.57 9.32
C ALA A 50 -1.92 -7.72 8.16
N THR A 51 -2.05 -6.38 8.20
CA THR A 51 -1.46 -5.50 7.18
C THR A 51 0.06 -5.36 7.30
N ALA A 52 0.69 -6.05 8.28
CA ALA A 52 2.13 -6.05 8.47
C ALA A 52 2.90 -6.50 7.22
N GLY A 53 2.39 -7.49 6.47
CA GLY A 53 2.99 -7.90 5.20
C GLY A 53 3.16 -6.75 4.21
N TYR A 54 2.24 -5.81 4.20
CA TYR A 54 2.29 -4.63 3.35
C TYR A 54 3.10 -3.48 3.96
N TRP A 55 2.87 -3.14 5.24
CA TRP A 55 3.52 -1.98 5.87
C TRP A 55 4.98 -2.25 6.22
N ASN A 56 5.24 -3.38 6.86
CA ASN A 56 6.56 -3.78 7.32
C ASN A 56 6.61 -5.29 7.60
N PRO A 57 7.06 -6.12 6.67
CA PRO A 57 7.14 -7.56 6.86
C PRO A 57 8.07 -7.99 8.02
N ALA A 58 9.01 -7.13 8.43
CA ALA A 58 9.82 -7.37 9.63
C ALA A 58 9.01 -7.33 10.94
N ALA A 59 7.78 -6.82 10.94
CA ALA A 59 6.91 -6.83 12.12
C ALA A 59 6.24 -8.20 12.36
N LEU A 60 6.14 -9.05 11.36
CA LEU A 60 5.43 -10.35 11.44
C LEU A 60 5.88 -11.23 12.60
N PRO A 61 7.19 -11.40 12.90
CA PRO A 61 7.63 -12.24 14.01
C PRO A 61 7.09 -11.83 15.39
N GLY A 62 6.95 -10.53 15.61
CA GLY A 62 6.40 -9.98 16.86
C GLY A 62 4.87 -10.10 16.99
N LEU A 63 4.17 -10.34 15.88
CA LEU A 63 2.70 -10.38 15.83
C LEU A 63 2.14 -11.81 15.80
N THR A 64 2.93 -12.79 15.40
CA THR A 64 2.50 -14.18 15.21
C THR A 64 2.93 -15.06 16.37
N ALA A 65 2.13 -16.09 16.67
CA ALA A 65 2.41 -17.11 17.66
C ALA A 65 2.21 -18.50 17.06
N THR A 66 2.84 -19.53 17.66
CA THR A 66 2.88 -20.90 17.12
C THR A 66 1.49 -21.51 16.91
N ASP A 67 0.51 -21.12 17.73
CA ASP A 67 -0.84 -21.68 17.72
C ASP A 67 -1.90 -20.70 17.20
N ARG A 68 -1.46 -19.65 16.54
CA ARG A 68 -2.33 -18.54 16.13
C ARG A 68 -2.13 -18.15 14.67
N LEU A 69 -3.22 -17.85 14.00
CA LEU A 69 -3.27 -17.24 12.69
C LEU A 69 -3.79 -15.82 12.83
N LEU A 70 -3.00 -14.88 12.43
CA LEU A 70 -3.41 -13.49 12.27
C LEU A 70 -4.10 -13.36 10.92
N ALA A 71 -5.34 -12.89 10.89
CA ALA A 71 -6.09 -12.65 9.65
C ALA A 71 -6.66 -11.25 9.62
N GLY A 72 -6.86 -10.69 8.43
CA GLY A 72 -7.45 -9.36 8.28
C GLY A 72 -8.06 -9.14 6.91
N ALA A 73 -9.09 -8.30 6.89
CA ALA A 73 -9.74 -7.82 5.69
C ALA A 73 -10.00 -6.32 5.79
N MET A 74 -10.04 -5.63 4.65
CA MET A 74 -10.39 -4.23 4.55
C MET A 74 -11.23 -3.99 3.30
N HIS A 75 -12.17 -3.06 3.41
CA HIS A 75 -12.87 -2.47 2.29
C HIS A 75 -12.87 -0.95 2.42
N ALA A 76 -12.61 -0.27 1.31
CA ALA A 76 -12.71 1.17 1.21
C ALA A 76 -13.30 1.59 -0.13
N GLU A 77 -14.15 2.60 -0.09
CA GLU A 77 -14.69 3.25 -1.27
C GLU A 77 -13.95 4.57 -1.52
N TRP A 78 -13.58 4.77 -2.78
CA TRP A 78 -12.86 5.92 -3.28
C TRP A 78 -13.70 6.69 -4.29
N PHE A 79 -13.46 8.00 -4.39
CA PHE A 79 -14.12 8.85 -5.39
C PHE A 79 -15.62 8.63 -5.41
N ALA A 80 -16.29 8.81 -4.24
CA ALA A 80 -17.73 8.61 -4.11
C ALA A 80 -18.22 7.20 -4.53
N GLY A 81 -17.41 6.15 -4.24
CA GLY A 81 -17.78 4.76 -4.54
C GLY A 81 -17.42 4.27 -5.95
N ILE A 82 -16.80 5.11 -6.79
CA ILE A 82 -16.34 4.69 -8.12
C ILE A 82 -15.21 3.67 -8.01
N GLY A 83 -14.21 3.94 -7.17
CA GLY A 83 -13.10 3.03 -6.91
C GLY A 83 -13.34 2.19 -5.67
N LYS A 84 -13.14 0.88 -5.77
CA LYS A 84 -13.21 -0.08 -4.65
C LYS A 84 -11.82 -0.57 -4.32
N TYR A 85 -11.44 -0.49 -3.04
CA TYR A 85 -10.13 -0.91 -2.58
C TYR A 85 -10.26 -1.95 -1.48
N ASP A 86 -9.87 -3.17 -1.80
CA ASP A 86 -10.06 -4.36 -0.99
C ASP A 86 -8.72 -4.96 -0.57
N TYR A 87 -8.67 -5.49 0.63
CA TYR A 87 -7.53 -6.22 1.16
C TYR A 87 -7.99 -7.48 1.88
N LEU A 88 -7.24 -8.55 1.69
CA LEU A 88 -7.33 -9.78 2.46
C LEU A 88 -5.92 -10.25 2.81
N GLY A 89 -5.65 -10.56 4.07
CA GLY A 89 -4.34 -11.02 4.49
C GLY A 89 -4.39 -12.01 5.64
N ALA A 90 -3.35 -12.84 5.70
CA ALA A 90 -3.13 -13.75 6.81
C ALA A 90 -1.63 -13.92 7.07
N ALA A 91 -1.27 -14.19 8.34
CA ALA A 91 0.11 -14.47 8.74
C ALA A 91 0.16 -15.44 9.91
N GLY A 92 1.19 -16.27 9.94
CA GLY A 92 1.41 -17.24 10.98
C GLY A 92 2.89 -17.51 11.22
N ARG A 93 3.22 -17.99 12.42
CA ARG A 93 4.54 -18.47 12.78
C ARG A 93 4.77 -19.85 12.19
N ILE A 94 5.95 -20.09 11.63
CA ILE A 94 6.26 -21.37 10.97
C ILE A 94 7.16 -22.28 11.82
N ASP A 95 7.87 -21.73 12.82
CA ASP A 95 8.77 -22.50 13.67
C ASP A 95 9.04 -21.87 15.04
N ASP A 96 9.78 -22.59 15.89
CA ASP A 96 10.16 -22.16 17.23
C ASP A 96 11.26 -21.08 17.24
N ALA A 97 11.96 -20.86 16.11
CA ALA A 97 12.90 -19.77 15.96
C ALA A 97 12.19 -18.40 15.74
N GLY A 98 10.87 -18.40 15.70
CA GLY A 98 10.06 -17.20 15.55
C GLY A 98 9.91 -16.72 14.12
N ARG A 99 10.33 -17.51 13.12
CA ARG A 99 10.13 -17.16 11.71
C ARG A 99 8.66 -17.20 11.35
N SER A 100 8.25 -16.29 10.48
CA SER A 100 6.84 -16.08 10.15
C SER A 100 6.65 -15.91 8.65
N LEU A 101 5.54 -16.42 8.15
CA LEU A 101 5.07 -16.20 6.78
C LEU A 101 3.79 -15.40 6.80
N GLY A 102 3.59 -14.62 5.75
CA GLY A 102 2.36 -13.89 5.49
C GLY A 102 1.98 -13.94 4.02
N ILE A 103 0.70 -13.80 3.77
CA ILE A 103 0.11 -13.63 2.44
C ILE A 103 -0.84 -12.44 2.48
N SER A 104 -0.77 -11.58 1.48
CA SER A 104 -1.64 -10.42 1.34
C SER A 104 -2.13 -10.32 -0.09
N LEU A 105 -3.44 -10.21 -0.27
CA LEU A 105 -4.09 -9.92 -1.55
C LEU A 105 -4.70 -8.53 -1.49
N ILE A 106 -4.36 -7.70 -2.45
CA ILE A 106 -4.82 -6.32 -2.60
C ILE A 106 -5.52 -6.21 -3.94
N ARG A 107 -6.69 -5.57 -3.99
CA ARG A 107 -7.43 -5.27 -5.22
C ARG A 107 -7.84 -3.81 -5.21
N PHE A 108 -7.57 -3.11 -6.29
CA PHE A 108 -8.19 -1.83 -6.62
C PHE A 108 -8.98 -2.01 -7.91
N GLY A 109 -10.25 -1.63 -7.93
CA GLY A 109 -11.11 -1.84 -9.09
C GLY A 109 -12.06 -0.70 -9.33
N ILE A 110 -12.35 -0.46 -10.61
CA ILE A 110 -13.37 0.45 -11.10
C ILE A 110 -14.27 -0.36 -12.02
N ASP A 111 -15.55 -0.41 -11.70
CA ASP A 111 -16.55 -1.15 -12.45
C ASP A 111 -17.41 -0.18 -13.28
N ASN A 112 -18.17 -0.73 -14.26
CA ASN A 112 -19.15 -0.02 -15.06
C ASN A 112 -18.56 1.17 -15.85
N ILE A 113 -17.37 0.97 -16.45
CA ILE A 113 -16.76 1.96 -17.33
C ILE A 113 -17.40 1.84 -18.72
N PRO A 114 -18.05 2.89 -19.26
CA PRO A 114 -18.67 2.80 -20.57
C PRO A 114 -17.62 2.73 -21.69
N ASN A 115 -17.72 1.70 -22.52
CA ASN A 115 -16.98 1.59 -23.77
C ASN A 115 -17.78 2.26 -24.89
N THR A 116 -17.24 3.31 -25.46
CA THR A 116 -17.87 4.10 -26.53
C THR A 116 -17.17 3.93 -27.88
N LEU A 117 -16.27 2.94 -28.04
CA LEU A 117 -15.54 2.72 -29.28
C LEU A 117 -16.46 2.34 -30.46
N SER A 118 -17.60 1.72 -30.17
CA SER A 118 -18.60 1.35 -31.16
C SER A 118 -19.83 2.26 -31.18
N LEU A 119 -19.72 3.50 -30.63
CA LEU A 119 -20.83 4.43 -30.49
C LEU A 119 -21.39 4.89 -31.85
N TYR A 120 -20.54 5.00 -32.87
CA TYR A 120 -20.91 5.44 -34.20
C TYR A 120 -21.08 4.25 -35.12
N GLU A 121 -22.18 4.21 -35.88
CA GLU A 121 -22.42 3.28 -36.97
C GLU A 121 -21.61 3.68 -38.21
N GLU A 122 -21.53 2.81 -39.21
CA GLU A 122 -20.77 3.05 -40.44
C GLU A 122 -21.26 4.28 -41.22
N ASP A 123 -22.55 4.64 -41.08
CA ASP A 123 -23.18 5.80 -41.72
C ASP A 123 -22.97 7.12 -40.92
N GLY A 124 -22.26 7.06 -39.79
CA GLY A 124 -22.00 8.18 -38.90
C GLY A 124 -23.12 8.50 -37.92
N THR A 125 -24.18 7.69 -37.86
CA THR A 125 -25.24 7.84 -36.84
C THR A 125 -24.76 7.38 -35.45
N VAL A 126 -25.26 8.04 -34.42
CA VAL A 126 -24.97 7.69 -33.02
C VAL A 126 -25.93 6.62 -32.55
N ASN A 127 -25.41 5.48 -32.09
CA ASN A 127 -26.19 4.41 -31.52
C ASN A 127 -25.77 4.13 -30.06
N TYR A 128 -26.55 4.59 -29.09
CA TYR A 128 -26.27 4.41 -27.66
C TYR A 128 -26.42 2.96 -27.20
N ASP A 129 -27.14 2.10 -27.93
CA ASP A 129 -27.29 0.68 -27.60
C ASP A 129 -25.97 -0.10 -27.80
N ASN A 130 -25.02 0.48 -28.51
CA ASN A 130 -23.68 -0.08 -28.69
C ASN A 130 -22.74 0.20 -27.50
N ILE A 131 -23.17 0.96 -26.50
CA ILE A 131 -22.37 1.19 -25.30
C ILE A 131 -22.41 -0.07 -24.44
N VAL A 132 -21.27 -0.72 -24.30
CA VAL A 132 -21.06 -1.84 -23.39
C VAL A 132 -20.15 -1.41 -22.23
N GLU A 133 -20.38 -1.98 -21.04
CA GLU A 133 -19.55 -1.66 -19.87
C GLU A 133 -18.40 -2.64 -19.74
N PHE A 134 -17.28 -2.15 -19.22
CA PHE A 134 -16.13 -2.95 -18.80
C PHE A 134 -15.63 -2.53 -17.43
N SER A 135 -14.74 -3.32 -16.85
CA SER A 135 -14.08 -3.02 -15.56
C SER A 135 -12.57 -2.92 -15.74
N ALA A 136 -11.95 -2.06 -14.94
CA ALA A 136 -10.51 -2.03 -14.77
C ALA A 136 -10.15 -2.48 -13.34
N ALA A 137 -9.13 -3.32 -13.20
CA ALA A 137 -8.72 -3.80 -11.89
C ALA A 137 -7.21 -4.04 -11.80
N ASP A 138 -6.64 -3.60 -10.68
CA ASP A 138 -5.27 -3.83 -10.29
C ASP A 138 -5.24 -4.78 -9.08
N TYR A 139 -4.43 -5.84 -9.17
CA TYR A 139 -4.24 -6.83 -8.12
C TYR A 139 -2.78 -6.90 -7.72
N ALA A 140 -2.52 -7.08 -6.43
CA ALA A 140 -1.19 -7.41 -5.93
C ALA A 140 -1.27 -8.55 -4.91
N LEU A 141 -0.44 -9.57 -5.12
CA LEU A 141 -0.19 -10.65 -4.18
C LEU A 141 1.19 -10.43 -3.56
N LEU A 142 1.25 -10.29 -2.23
CA LEU A 142 2.48 -10.22 -1.47
C LEU A 142 2.68 -11.51 -0.70
N LEU A 143 3.82 -12.16 -0.90
CA LEU A 143 4.28 -13.28 -0.08
C LEU A 143 5.37 -12.74 0.85
N SER A 144 5.08 -12.70 2.13
CA SER A 144 5.88 -12.06 3.16
C SER A 144 6.63 -13.07 4.00
N PHE A 145 7.89 -12.76 4.34
CA PHE A 145 8.68 -13.52 5.29
C PHE A 145 9.29 -12.56 6.31
N GLY A 146 9.35 -13.00 7.58
CA GLY A 146 9.99 -12.26 8.64
C GLY A 146 10.72 -13.20 9.61
N GLN A 147 11.84 -12.73 10.15
CA GLN A 147 12.59 -13.48 11.16
C GLN A 147 13.24 -12.56 12.21
N PRO A 148 13.30 -12.97 13.48
CA PRO A 148 14.07 -12.27 14.50
C PRO A 148 15.58 -12.53 14.32
N LEU A 149 16.37 -11.54 14.70
CA LEU A 149 17.83 -11.65 14.75
C LEU A 149 18.31 -11.45 16.19
N ALA A 150 19.26 -12.26 16.62
CA ALA A 150 19.85 -12.12 17.94
C ALA A 150 20.70 -10.85 18.04
N VAL A 151 20.37 -9.96 18.99
CA VAL A 151 21.10 -8.74 19.29
C VAL A 151 21.34 -8.63 20.79
N GLN A 152 22.34 -7.86 21.22
CA GLN A 152 22.67 -7.72 22.65
C GLN A 152 21.64 -6.93 23.43
N LYS A 153 20.96 -5.98 22.80
CA LYS A 153 19.93 -5.13 23.44
C LYS A 153 18.77 -4.94 22.47
N GLY A 154 17.55 -4.89 23.01
CA GLY A 154 16.33 -4.72 22.23
C GLY A 154 16.00 -5.95 21.40
N GLU A 155 15.14 -5.77 20.43
CA GLU A 155 14.68 -6.81 19.50
C GLU A 155 14.87 -6.29 18.07
N LEU A 156 15.64 -7.02 17.27
CA LEU A 156 15.83 -6.73 15.84
C LEU A 156 15.15 -7.80 15.03
N THR A 157 14.33 -7.41 14.12
CA THR A 157 13.69 -8.30 13.14
C THR A 157 13.95 -7.80 11.73
N ILE A 158 14.07 -8.73 10.79
CA ILE A 158 14.18 -8.43 9.36
C ILE A 158 13.07 -9.15 8.62
N GLY A 159 12.70 -8.65 7.46
CA GLY A 159 11.68 -9.26 6.63
C GLY A 159 11.76 -8.81 5.18
N GLY A 160 10.93 -9.40 4.35
CA GLY A 160 10.83 -9.05 2.94
C GLY A 160 9.56 -9.60 2.30
N ASN A 161 9.27 -9.09 1.11
CA ASN A 161 8.16 -9.53 0.28
C ASN A 161 8.63 -9.93 -1.11
N VAL A 162 8.00 -10.94 -1.66
CA VAL A 162 7.89 -11.14 -3.11
C VAL A 162 6.52 -10.61 -3.52
N LYS A 163 6.49 -9.70 -4.51
CA LYS A 163 5.26 -9.12 -5.05
C LYS A 163 4.98 -9.64 -6.45
N ILE A 164 3.75 -10.04 -6.68
CA ILE A 164 3.21 -10.38 -8.00
C ILE A 164 2.06 -9.42 -8.25
N ILE A 165 2.12 -8.69 -9.36
CA ILE A 165 1.14 -7.68 -9.73
C ILE A 165 0.46 -8.13 -11.02
N HIS A 166 -0.86 -8.02 -11.06
CA HIS A 166 -1.65 -8.22 -12.26
C HIS A 166 -2.60 -7.05 -12.43
N ARG A 167 -2.59 -6.44 -13.61
CA ARG A 167 -3.45 -5.31 -13.93
C ARG A 167 -4.22 -5.60 -15.19
N SER A 168 -5.49 -5.20 -15.25
CA SER A 168 -6.37 -5.42 -16.39
C SER A 168 -7.25 -4.20 -16.66
N ILE A 169 -7.48 -3.90 -17.93
CA ILE A 169 -8.37 -2.85 -18.42
C ILE A 169 -9.31 -3.51 -19.42
N GLY A 170 -10.42 -4.04 -18.95
CA GLY A 170 -11.37 -4.81 -19.77
C GLY A 170 -10.67 -5.92 -20.54
N SER A 171 -10.99 -6.03 -21.81
CA SER A 171 -10.32 -6.88 -22.80
C SER A 171 -9.15 -6.18 -23.51
N PHE A 172 -8.98 -4.87 -23.31
CA PHE A 172 -8.07 -4.02 -24.07
C PHE A 172 -6.61 -4.20 -23.71
N ALA A 173 -6.33 -4.36 -22.40
CA ALA A 173 -4.96 -4.43 -21.92
C ALA A 173 -4.86 -5.24 -20.62
N GLN A 174 -3.71 -5.92 -20.49
CA GLN A 174 -3.34 -6.58 -19.24
C GLN A 174 -1.84 -6.46 -19.01
N SER A 175 -1.43 -6.50 -17.75
CA SER A 175 -0.01 -6.55 -17.41
C SER A 175 0.27 -7.52 -16.27
N TRP A 176 1.50 -8.03 -16.26
CA TRP A 176 2.09 -8.76 -15.15
C TRP A 176 3.36 -8.08 -14.69
N GLY A 177 3.51 -8.00 -13.37
CA GLY A 177 4.64 -7.36 -12.73
C GLY A 177 5.19 -8.15 -11.56
N PHE A 178 6.47 -7.92 -11.27
CA PHE A 178 7.19 -8.55 -10.15
C PHE A 178 8.07 -7.54 -9.45
N GLY A 179 8.17 -7.64 -8.13
CA GLY A 179 9.03 -6.79 -7.32
C GLY A 179 9.39 -7.44 -5.99
N LEU A 180 10.43 -6.89 -5.36
CA LEU A 180 10.91 -7.32 -4.05
C LEU A 180 10.94 -6.14 -3.09
N ASP A 181 10.57 -6.41 -1.83
CA ASP A 181 10.72 -5.49 -0.71
C ASP A 181 11.64 -6.11 0.35
N ALA A 182 12.33 -5.27 1.11
CA ALA A 182 13.04 -5.68 2.31
C ALA A 182 12.80 -4.69 3.45
N ALA A 183 12.82 -5.18 4.68
CA ALA A 183 12.52 -4.39 5.84
C ALA A 183 13.36 -4.80 7.05
N ALA A 184 13.57 -3.84 7.94
CA ALA A 184 14.13 -4.05 9.27
C ALA A 184 13.28 -3.31 10.29
N ARG A 185 13.12 -3.89 11.49
CA ARG A 185 12.45 -3.28 12.63
C ARG A 185 13.28 -3.51 13.88
N TYR A 186 13.46 -2.46 14.64
CA TYR A 186 14.19 -2.49 15.91
C TYR A 186 13.33 -1.94 17.04
N GLU A 187 13.21 -2.69 18.12
CA GLU A 187 12.46 -2.28 19.32
C GLU A 187 13.37 -2.23 20.53
N THR A 188 13.26 -1.16 21.31
CA THR A 188 13.98 -1.00 22.57
C THR A 188 13.19 -0.12 23.55
N GLY A 189 12.85 -0.68 24.70
CA GLY A 189 11.98 -0.02 25.68
C GLY A 189 10.63 0.35 25.04
N ASN A 190 10.31 1.63 25.05
CA ASN A 190 9.07 2.17 24.49
C ASN A 190 9.22 2.60 23.01
N TRP A 191 10.43 2.51 22.44
CA TRP A 191 10.73 2.99 21.11
C TRP A 191 10.74 1.88 20.09
N ARG A 192 10.24 2.16 18.90
CA ARG A 192 10.25 1.29 17.73
C ARG A 192 10.74 2.08 16.53
N PHE A 193 11.62 1.47 15.77
CA PHE A 193 12.19 2.03 14.54
C PHE A 193 11.96 1.07 13.39
N ALA A 194 11.71 1.60 12.21
CA ALA A 194 11.49 0.83 10.99
C ALA A 194 12.26 1.42 9.83
N LEU A 195 12.79 0.54 9.00
CA LEU A 195 13.34 0.86 7.69
C LEU A 195 12.76 -0.12 6.69
N VAL A 196 11.99 0.37 5.72
CA VAL A 196 11.34 -0.46 4.71
C VAL A 196 11.71 0.06 3.33
N GLY A 197 12.37 -0.77 2.55
CA GLY A 197 12.62 -0.53 1.13
C GLY A 197 11.59 -1.27 0.30
N ARG A 198 10.74 -0.54 -0.40
CA ARG A 198 9.78 -1.08 -1.36
C ARG A 198 10.35 -1.01 -2.75
N ASP A 199 9.99 -1.98 -3.58
CA ASP A 199 10.39 -2.04 -4.99
C ASP A 199 11.90 -1.99 -5.20
N LEU A 200 12.71 -2.61 -4.31
CA LEU A 200 14.16 -2.52 -4.28
C LEU A 200 14.83 -3.03 -5.57
N THR A 201 14.21 -3.99 -6.24
CA THR A 201 14.67 -4.54 -7.52
C THR A 201 14.11 -3.78 -8.71
N THR A 202 13.41 -2.66 -8.46
CA THR A 202 12.60 -1.96 -9.47
C THR A 202 11.48 -2.87 -9.95
N THR A 203 10.27 -2.66 -9.47
CA THR A 203 9.11 -3.46 -9.93
C THR A 203 8.77 -3.09 -11.36
N PHE A 204 8.71 -4.08 -12.23
CA PHE A 204 8.31 -3.89 -13.62
C PHE A 204 6.91 -4.45 -13.86
N ASN A 205 6.17 -3.84 -14.79
CA ASN A 205 4.91 -4.34 -15.32
C ASN A 205 5.02 -4.43 -16.84
N ALA A 206 4.88 -5.62 -17.37
CA ALA A 206 4.88 -5.87 -18.81
C ALA A 206 3.44 -5.84 -19.33
N TRP A 207 3.09 -4.82 -20.13
CA TRP A 207 1.79 -4.61 -20.71
C TRP A 207 1.67 -5.31 -22.07
N THR A 208 0.53 -5.97 -22.27
CA THR A 208 0.09 -6.50 -23.56
C THR A 208 -1.28 -5.91 -23.88
N PHE A 209 -1.48 -5.57 -25.15
CA PHE A 209 -2.71 -4.98 -25.67
C PHE A 209 -3.40 -5.93 -26.62
N GLY A 210 -4.73 -6.06 -26.49
CA GLY A 210 -5.56 -7.00 -27.24
C GLY A 210 -6.76 -6.29 -27.87
N LEU A 211 -6.50 -5.31 -28.74
CA LEU A 211 -7.57 -4.63 -29.49
C LEU A 211 -8.08 -5.51 -30.62
N THR A 212 -9.39 -5.53 -30.84
CA THR A 212 -10.00 -6.08 -32.04
C THR A 212 -9.70 -5.20 -33.26
N GLU A 213 -9.85 -5.72 -34.47
CA GLU A 213 -9.64 -4.93 -35.70
C GLU A 213 -10.58 -3.71 -35.77
N SER A 214 -11.83 -3.85 -35.31
CA SER A 214 -12.80 -2.75 -35.25
C SER A 214 -12.39 -1.66 -34.27
N GLU A 215 -11.92 -2.03 -33.09
CA GLU A 215 -11.45 -1.09 -32.05
C GLU A 215 -10.19 -0.35 -32.52
N ALA A 216 -9.24 -1.08 -33.09
CA ALA A 216 -8.03 -0.49 -33.65
C ALA A 216 -8.38 0.52 -34.76
N ARG A 217 -9.29 0.18 -35.67
CA ARG A 217 -9.75 1.07 -36.73
C ARG A 217 -10.43 2.31 -36.19
N THR A 218 -11.27 2.18 -35.13
CA THR A 218 -11.91 3.34 -34.50
C THR A 218 -10.88 4.30 -33.90
N LEU A 219 -9.85 3.78 -33.22
CA LEU A 219 -8.76 4.57 -32.67
C LEU A 219 -7.99 5.31 -33.77
N GLU A 220 -7.67 4.65 -34.89
CA GLU A 220 -6.99 5.28 -36.02
C GLU A 220 -7.86 6.39 -36.65
N LEU A 221 -9.16 6.14 -36.87
CA LEU A 221 -10.09 7.11 -37.44
C LEU A 221 -10.27 8.34 -36.53
N THR A 222 -10.11 8.18 -35.23
CA THR A 222 -10.16 9.28 -34.24
C THR A 222 -8.78 9.91 -33.97
N ASN A 223 -7.79 9.58 -34.80
CA ASN A 223 -6.43 10.13 -34.74
C ASN A 223 -5.68 9.79 -33.45
N ASN A 224 -5.99 8.64 -32.86
CA ASN A 224 -5.27 8.10 -31.71
C ASN A 224 -4.19 7.12 -32.18
N GLU A 225 -3.04 7.14 -31.49
CA GLU A 225 -2.01 6.13 -31.70
C GLU A 225 -2.43 4.78 -31.12
N LEU A 226 -2.18 3.70 -31.85
CA LEU A 226 -2.42 2.36 -31.33
C LEU A 226 -1.41 2.04 -30.21
N PRO A 227 -1.86 1.56 -29.07
CA PRO A 227 -0.97 1.20 -27.97
C PRO A 227 -0.09 0.00 -28.37
N ILE A 228 1.17 0.05 -28.02
CA ILE A 228 2.15 -1.01 -28.23
C ILE A 228 2.51 -1.68 -26.91
N ASN A 229 2.91 -2.94 -26.95
CA ASN A 229 3.43 -3.65 -25.78
C ASN A 229 4.59 -2.86 -25.17
N SER A 230 4.51 -2.63 -23.88
CA SER A 230 5.44 -1.76 -23.17
C SER A 230 5.76 -2.30 -21.77
N VAL A 231 6.82 -1.76 -21.17
CA VAL A 231 7.21 -2.08 -19.80
C VAL A 231 7.18 -0.79 -18.98
N GLU A 232 6.37 -0.80 -17.95
CA GLU A 232 6.38 0.22 -16.91
C GLU A 232 7.31 -0.19 -15.77
N ILE A 233 7.93 0.79 -15.12
CA ILE A 233 8.87 0.57 -14.04
C ILE A 233 8.47 1.42 -12.83
N THR A 234 8.31 0.77 -11.67
CA THR A 234 8.17 1.43 -10.37
C THR A 234 9.52 1.52 -9.70
N ARG A 235 9.99 2.72 -9.43
CA ARG A 235 11.28 2.96 -8.76
C ARG A 235 11.20 2.70 -7.26
N PRO A 236 12.34 2.38 -6.60
CA PRO A 236 12.38 2.13 -5.18
C PRO A 236 11.84 3.29 -4.33
N THR A 237 11.14 2.93 -3.26
CA THR A 237 10.70 3.84 -2.21
C THR A 237 11.24 3.38 -0.88
N LEU A 238 11.80 4.30 -0.07
CA LEU A 238 12.27 4.03 1.28
C LEU A 238 11.29 4.63 2.28
N ILE A 239 10.89 3.86 3.29
CA ILE A 239 10.07 4.33 4.41
C ILE A 239 10.91 4.26 5.67
N ILE A 240 11.07 5.39 6.34
CA ILE A 240 11.77 5.51 7.63
C ILE A 240 10.72 5.81 8.67
N GLY A 241 10.56 4.93 9.66
CA GLY A 241 9.56 5.06 10.72
C GLY A 241 10.16 5.10 12.09
N ALA A 242 9.60 5.94 12.97
CA ALA A 242 9.90 5.97 14.38
C ALA A 242 8.61 6.09 15.17
N GLY A 243 8.43 5.22 16.17
CA GLY A 243 7.26 5.17 17.03
C GLY A 243 7.65 5.09 18.48
N TRP A 244 6.83 5.69 19.31
CA TRP A 244 6.92 5.60 20.75
C TRP A 244 5.58 5.12 21.29
N LYS A 245 5.60 4.07 22.14
CA LYS A 245 4.41 3.51 22.78
C LYS A 245 4.61 3.39 24.28
N ARG A 246 3.61 3.81 25.03
CA ARG A 246 3.54 3.61 26.48
C ARG A 246 2.24 2.92 26.86
N GLU A 247 2.34 1.91 27.69
CA GLU A 247 1.20 1.25 28.33
C GLU A 247 1.22 1.57 29.85
N TRP A 248 0.05 1.79 30.43
CA TRP A 248 -0.13 2.03 31.86
C TRP A 248 -0.77 0.79 32.52
N GLU A 249 -0.66 0.69 33.83
CA GLU A 249 -1.17 -0.44 34.63
C GLU A 249 -2.66 -0.69 34.43
N ASN A 250 -3.46 0.34 34.18
CA ASN A 250 -4.89 0.23 33.87
C ASN A 250 -5.19 -0.26 32.45
N THR A 251 -4.19 -0.74 31.73
CA THR A 251 -4.27 -1.22 30.34
C THR A 251 -4.59 -0.15 29.28
N ASN A 252 -4.48 1.12 29.62
CA ASN A 252 -4.52 2.19 28.64
C ASN A 252 -3.17 2.30 27.93
N SER A 253 -3.17 2.79 26.72
CA SER A 253 -1.96 2.98 25.93
C SER A 253 -2.00 4.27 25.14
N LEU A 254 -0.83 4.83 24.91
CA LEU A 254 -0.61 5.95 23.98
C LEU A 254 0.51 5.56 23.03
N GLU A 255 0.27 5.71 21.75
CA GLU A 255 1.23 5.50 20.68
C GLU A 255 1.32 6.75 19.81
N VAL A 256 2.54 7.17 19.53
CA VAL A 256 2.84 8.27 18.60
C VAL A 256 3.82 7.73 17.59
N GLU A 257 3.56 7.95 16.33
CA GLU A 257 4.42 7.48 15.23
C GLU A 257 4.62 8.56 14.17
N GLY A 258 5.83 8.63 13.62
CA GLY A 258 6.17 9.43 12.47
C GLY A 258 6.84 8.56 11.41
N ASN A 259 6.45 8.75 10.15
CA ASN A 259 7.06 8.13 8.98
C ASN A 259 7.53 9.19 8.01
N VAL A 260 8.61 8.89 7.28
CA VAL A 260 9.04 9.65 6.11
C VAL A 260 9.10 8.70 4.92
N PHE A 261 8.32 8.99 3.89
CA PHE A 261 8.35 8.26 2.61
C PHE A 261 9.31 8.99 1.67
N VAL A 262 10.36 8.32 1.22
CA VAL A 262 11.37 8.85 0.32
C VAL A 262 11.22 8.13 -1.02
N THR A 263 10.80 8.85 -2.06
CA THR A 263 10.69 8.34 -3.42
C THR A 263 11.92 8.71 -4.24
N THR A 264 12.27 7.88 -5.23
CA THR A 264 13.49 8.01 -6.03
C THR A 264 13.22 8.28 -7.52
N ASP A 265 12.00 8.73 -7.83
CA ASP A 265 11.50 8.94 -9.20
C ASP A 265 11.45 10.40 -9.63
N GLY A 266 12.18 11.25 -8.93
CA GLY A 266 12.30 12.67 -9.22
C GLY A 266 11.28 13.54 -8.47
N PRO A 267 11.08 14.80 -8.92
CA PRO A 267 10.24 15.75 -8.22
C PRO A 267 8.79 15.28 -8.13
N ARG A 268 8.22 15.28 -6.93
CA ARG A 268 6.80 15.03 -6.64
C ARG A 268 6.21 16.23 -5.91
N ASN A 269 4.90 16.43 -5.99
CA ASN A 269 4.23 17.44 -5.16
C ASN A 269 4.13 16.94 -3.71
N THR A 270 5.20 17.18 -2.95
CA THR A 270 5.39 16.76 -1.56
C THR A 270 6.09 17.87 -0.79
N LEU A 271 6.12 17.80 0.55
CA LEU A 271 6.75 18.80 1.41
C LEU A 271 8.21 19.12 1.02
N ILE A 272 8.96 18.10 0.62
CA ILE A 272 10.32 18.25 0.11
C ILE A 272 10.36 17.61 -1.27
N SER A 273 10.40 18.44 -2.30
CA SER A 273 10.46 18.02 -3.70
C SER A 273 11.88 18.23 -4.24
N GLY A 274 12.45 17.20 -4.85
CA GLY A 274 13.82 17.26 -5.39
C GLY A 274 14.08 16.19 -6.43
N ASP A 275 15.19 16.35 -7.14
CA ASP A 275 15.67 15.38 -8.11
C ASP A 275 17.01 14.81 -7.61
N PRO A 276 17.15 13.48 -7.40
CA PRO A 276 16.18 12.43 -7.70
C PRO A 276 15.20 12.11 -6.56
N LEU A 277 15.28 12.74 -5.39
CA LEU A 277 14.59 12.34 -4.17
C LEU A 277 13.51 13.35 -3.77
N SER A 278 12.30 12.83 -3.52
CA SER A 278 11.22 13.58 -2.89
C SER A 278 10.80 12.92 -1.57
N MET A 279 10.39 13.73 -0.57
CA MET A 279 10.07 13.23 0.77
C MET A 279 8.68 13.71 1.22
N SER A 280 7.87 12.77 1.69
CA SER A 280 6.55 13.02 2.25
C SER A 280 6.49 12.51 3.69
N PRO A 281 6.32 13.37 4.69
CA PRO A 281 6.13 12.94 6.08
C PRO A 281 4.70 12.50 6.33
N ALA A 282 4.53 11.67 7.39
CA ALA A 282 3.26 11.33 7.98
C ALA A 282 3.41 11.22 9.49
N VAL A 283 2.39 11.61 10.23
CA VAL A 283 2.37 11.53 11.70
C VAL A 283 1.03 10.97 12.17
N GLY A 284 1.06 10.16 13.23
CA GLY A 284 -0.10 9.52 13.78
C GLY A 284 -0.05 9.39 15.29
N LEU A 285 -1.24 9.38 15.88
CA LEU A 285 -1.47 9.20 17.31
C LEU A 285 -2.58 8.16 17.51
N GLU A 286 -2.37 7.21 18.43
CA GLU A 286 -3.38 6.25 18.85
C GLU A 286 -3.48 6.26 20.37
N TYR A 287 -4.68 6.45 20.91
CA TYR A 287 -4.98 6.25 22.32
C TYR A 287 -5.85 4.99 22.49
N GLY A 288 -5.37 4.03 23.26
CA GLY A 288 -6.08 2.81 23.61
C GLY A 288 -6.65 2.87 25.02
N PHE A 289 -7.98 2.70 25.13
CA PHE A 289 -8.67 2.63 26.41
C PHE A 289 -8.96 1.17 26.79
N ARG A 290 -8.34 0.71 27.85
CA ARG A 290 -8.51 -0.66 28.43
C ARG A 290 -8.30 -1.78 27.40
N LYS A 291 -7.45 -1.57 26.38
CA LYS A 291 -7.24 -2.50 25.26
C LYS A 291 -8.53 -2.89 24.51
N LYS A 292 -9.60 -2.11 24.62
CA LYS A 292 -10.91 -2.37 24.01
C LYS A 292 -11.31 -1.32 22.99
N VAL A 293 -11.12 -0.07 23.30
CA VAL A 293 -11.50 1.05 22.43
C VAL A 293 -10.24 1.81 22.04
N TYR A 294 -10.11 2.14 20.78
CA TYR A 294 -8.99 2.90 20.24
C TYR A 294 -9.51 4.13 19.52
N VAL A 295 -8.86 5.27 19.76
CA VAL A 295 -9.12 6.52 19.05
C VAL A 295 -7.83 6.96 18.39
N ARG A 296 -7.91 7.40 17.15
CA ARG A 296 -6.76 7.74 16.31
C ARG A 296 -6.93 9.08 15.64
N ALA A 297 -5.83 9.76 15.47
CA ALA A 297 -5.73 10.96 14.65
C ALA A 297 -4.41 10.94 13.90
N GLY A 298 -4.39 11.50 12.71
CA GLY A 298 -3.18 11.55 11.91
C GLY A 298 -3.21 12.64 10.86
N ALA A 299 -2.05 12.90 10.28
CA ALA A 299 -1.86 13.78 9.16
C ALA A 299 -0.75 13.24 8.25
N GLY A 300 -0.99 13.29 6.96
CA GLY A 300 -0.04 12.85 5.95
C GLY A 300 -0.26 13.59 4.63
N ASN A 301 0.47 13.17 3.60
CA ASN A 301 0.36 13.72 2.27
C ASN A 301 0.44 15.26 2.24
N PHE A 302 1.49 15.79 2.85
CA PHE A 302 1.78 17.22 2.84
C PHE A 302 2.20 17.64 1.44
N GLN A 303 1.52 18.63 0.87
CA GLN A 303 1.69 19.09 -0.51
C GLN A 303 1.66 20.62 -0.56
N GLU A 304 2.31 21.20 -1.57
CA GLU A 304 2.15 22.61 -1.91
C GLU A 304 1.02 22.76 -2.93
N GLU A 305 0.00 23.50 -2.58
CA GLU A 305 -1.09 23.88 -3.50
C GLU A 305 -0.90 25.32 -3.94
N VAL A 306 -0.84 25.53 -5.25
CA VAL A 306 -0.82 26.85 -5.83
C VAL A 306 -2.25 27.24 -6.23
N ASP A 307 -2.83 28.20 -5.50
CA ASP A 307 -4.14 28.77 -5.79
C ASP A 307 -3.95 30.22 -6.25
N PHE A 308 -4.18 30.46 -7.55
CA PHE A 308 -3.88 31.70 -8.24
C PHE A 308 -2.42 32.15 -8.00
N ASP A 309 -2.15 33.10 -7.15
CA ASP A 309 -0.81 33.65 -6.85
C ASP A 309 -0.31 33.28 -5.45
N ARG A 310 -0.95 32.35 -4.76
CA ARG A 310 -0.58 31.96 -3.39
C ARG A 310 -0.24 30.49 -3.32
N THR A 311 0.96 30.19 -2.81
CA THR A 311 1.35 28.83 -2.44
C THR A 311 0.91 28.58 -0.99
N GLN A 312 0.10 27.54 -0.77
CA GLN A 312 -0.36 27.13 0.55
C GLN A 312 0.06 25.69 0.80
N LEU A 313 0.47 25.41 2.05
CA LEU A 313 0.72 24.05 2.52
C LEU A 313 -0.62 23.36 2.76
N SER A 314 -0.89 22.29 2.01
CA SER A 314 -2.03 21.41 2.17
C SER A 314 -1.58 20.09 2.79
N PHE A 315 -2.43 19.45 3.60
CA PHE A 315 -2.19 18.13 4.15
C PHE A 315 -3.52 17.37 4.27
N ARG A 316 -3.45 16.05 4.43
CA ARG A 316 -4.63 15.21 4.62
C ARG A 316 -4.77 14.82 6.09
N PRO A 317 -5.73 15.42 6.81
CA PRO A 317 -6.08 14.98 8.15
C PRO A 317 -6.84 13.64 8.07
N SER A 318 -6.67 12.83 9.09
CA SER A 318 -7.38 11.57 9.25
C SER A 318 -7.75 11.33 10.70
N MET A 319 -8.82 10.56 10.90
CA MET A 319 -9.21 10.09 12.23
C MET A 319 -9.74 8.66 12.13
N GLY A 320 -9.69 7.94 13.24
CA GLY A 320 -10.16 6.57 13.27
C GLY A 320 -10.60 6.13 14.64
N VAL A 321 -11.42 5.09 14.66
CA VAL A 321 -11.82 4.42 15.88
C VAL A 321 -11.63 2.91 15.71
N GLY A 322 -11.36 2.21 16.80
CA GLY A 322 -11.22 0.75 16.81
C GLY A 322 -11.94 0.15 18.01
N LEU A 323 -12.54 -1.01 17.83
CA LEU A 323 -13.20 -1.78 18.88
C LEU A 323 -12.67 -3.21 18.91
N GLN A 324 -12.09 -3.61 20.03
CA GLN A 324 -11.63 -4.98 20.28
C GLN A 324 -12.70 -5.78 20.98
N ILE A 325 -13.17 -6.86 20.36
CA ILE A 325 -14.18 -7.79 20.88
C ILE A 325 -13.58 -9.20 20.88
N GLY A 326 -13.08 -9.63 22.05
CA GLY A 326 -12.36 -10.91 22.14
C GLY A 326 -11.12 -10.94 21.23
N SER A 327 -11.05 -11.90 20.33
CA SER A 327 -9.98 -12.06 19.36
C SER A 327 -10.17 -11.24 18.07
N VAL A 328 -11.28 -10.50 17.95
CA VAL A 328 -11.61 -9.72 16.73
C VAL A 328 -11.52 -8.23 17.04
N ARG A 329 -10.91 -7.48 16.14
CA ARG A 329 -10.88 -6.01 16.14
C ARG A 329 -11.54 -5.48 14.88
N VAL A 330 -12.47 -4.56 15.06
CA VAL A 330 -13.09 -3.78 13.99
C VAL A 330 -12.54 -2.37 14.06
N ASP A 331 -11.98 -1.89 12.98
CA ASP A 331 -11.44 -0.55 12.84
C ASP A 331 -12.20 0.21 11.74
N TYR A 332 -12.44 1.48 12.00
CA TYR A 332 -13.00 2.42 11.03
C TYR A 332 -12.11 3.65 10.93
N ALA A 333 -11.88 4.12 9.72
CA ALA A 333 -11.20 5.39 9.49
C ALA A 333 -12.00 6.29 8.57
N PHE A 334 -11.91 7.57 8.86
CA PHE A 334 -12.42 8.67 8.09
C PHE A 334 -11.23 9.50 7.62
N THR A 335 -10.98 9.53 6.33
CA THR A 335 -9.77 10.12 5.77
C THR A 335 -10.04 10.67 4.39
N ASP A 336 -9.28 11.66 3.98
CA ASP A 336 -9.32 12.20 2.63
C ASP A 336 -8.44 11.34 1.71
N ILE A 337 -9.03 10.29 1.16
CA ILE A 337 -8.35 9.42 0.20
C ILE A 337 -8.84 9.76 -1.21
N GLY A 338 -8.39 10.83 -1.80
CA GLY A 338 -8.75 11.23 -3.16
C GLY A 338 -9.73 12.41 -3.18
N ARG A 339 -9.23 13.53 -3.65
CA ARG A 339 -10.05 14.74 -3.84
C ARG A 339 -10.89 14.64 -5.10
N VAL A 340 -12.19 14.45 -4.91
CA VAL A 340 -13.18 14.94 -5.87
C VAL A 340 -13.79 16.22 -5.29
N ARG A 341 -13.99 17.22 -6.11
CA ARG A 341 -14.23 18.64 -5.75
C ARG A 341 -15.30 18.90 -4.67
N GLU A 342 -16.18 17.95 -4.37
CA GLU A 342 -17.28 18.10 -3.41
C GLU A 342 -17.31 17.02 -2.32
N GLU A 343 -16.83 15.80 -2.58
CA GLU A 343 -16.73 14.72 -1.57
C GLU A 343 -15.26 14.49 -1.18
N ARG A 344 -14.88 15.05 -0.04
CA ARG A 344 -13.48 15.09 0.43
C ARG A 344 -13.07 13.87 1.25
N TYR A 345 -14.00 12.95 1.55
CA TYR A 345 -13.75 11.94 2.56
C TYR A 345 -14.06 10.53 2.05
N SER A 346 -13.24 9.60 2.47
CA SER A 346 -13.41 8.17 2.22
C SER A 346 -13.63 7.45 3.52
N HIS A 347 -14.46 6.43 3.46
CA HIS A 347 -14.76 5.53 4.56
C HIS A 347 -13.96 4.24 4.40
N VAL A 348 -13.20 3.88 5.43
CA VAL A 348 -12.41 2.65 5.43
C VAL A 348 -12.83 1.79 6.61
N VAL A 349 -13.17 0.55 6.35
CA VAL A 349 -13.51 -0.44 7.37
C VAL A 349 -12.51 -1.59 7.30
N SER A 350 -11.97 -1.99 8.46
CA SER A 350 -11.09 -3.15 8.56
C SER A 350 -11.55 -4.08 9.66
N LEU A 351 -11.39 -5.37 9.40
CA LEU A 351 -11.60 -6.45 10.35
C LEU A 351 -10.28 -7.20 10.55
N HIS A 352 -9.85 -7.38 11.78
CA HIS A 352 -8.68 -8.16 12.14
C HIS A 352 -9.06 -9.23 13.16
N ALA A 353 -8.52 -10.42 13.00
CA ALA A 353 -8.78 -11.54 13.87
C ALA A 353 -7.47 -12.28 14.23
N ASP A 354 -7.34 -12.63 15.51
CA ASP A 354 -6.28 -13.49 16.02
C ASP A 354 -6.91 -14.84 16.37
N LEU A 355 -6.79 -15.79 15.44
CA LEU A 355 -7.51 -17.07 15.46
C LEU A 355 -6.64 -18.17 16.07
N SER A 356 -7.17 -18.93 17.04
CA SER A 356 -6.50 -20.12 17.56
C SER A 356 -6.60 -21.28 16.55
N ILE A 357 -5.46 -21.85 16.17
CA ILE A 357 -5.37 -22.95 15.21
C ILE A 357 -5.45 -24.33 15.91
N LYS A 358 -5.20 -24.39 17.23
CA LYS A 358 -5.33 -25.66 17.96
C LYS A 358 -6.80 -26.05 18.15
N PRO A 359 -7.16 -27.31 17.87
CA PRO A 359 -8.48 -27.81 18.24
C PRO A 359 -8.62 -27.69 19.76
N ARG A 360 -9.72 -27.08 20.22
CA ARG A 360 -10.08 -27.04 21.63
C ARG A 360 -10.12 -28.49 22.12
N LYS A 361 -9.24 -28.88 23.04
CA LYS A 361 -9.39 -30.16 23.72
C LYS A 361 -10.77 -30.13 24.40
N GLN A 362 -11.64 -31.01 23.98
CA GLN A 362 -12.88 -31.28 24.71
C GLN A 362 -12.45 -31.99 26.00
N ASP A 363 -12.49 -31.27 27.12
CA ASP A 363 -12.39 -31.84 28.47
C ASP A 363 -13.71 -32.53 28.80
#